data_b7bf222060d7318e71026e8901064b87
#
_entry.id   b7bf222060d7318e71026e8901064b87
#
_cell.length_a   1.000
_cell.length_b   1.000
_cell.length_c   1.000
_cell.angle_alpha   90.00
_cell.angle_beta   90.00
_cell.angle_gamma   90.00
#
_symmetry.space_group_name_H-M   'P 1'
#
loop_
_entity.id
_entity.type
_entity.pdbx_description
1 polymer ?
#
loop_
_entity_poly.entity_id
_entity_poly.type
_entity_poly.pdbx_seq_one_letter_code
_entity_poly.pdbx_strand_id
1 'polypeptide(L)'
;MKIEAITLREIRMPLVHFFETSFGRTTERRILLLTIHTDGPEGWGECVAGEDPFYSEESIDTAWYAIERYLAPSFLGKSISKGSEAPEMMARVRGHRMAKGALENALWDAEAQARQKPLWKLLGGSQKEIPCGVSIGIQNSHEQLLEKIEAELAAGYRRIKVKCKPGWDLEIFGKIRDRWPEILLSCDANSAYTLLQVDHLKKFDRFNLLMIEQPLWHDDFYFHAQLQQQLKTSLCLDEAIHTARDAQAAIELGSCRIINIKVGRVGGFSEAIAVHNIAEKNSIPVWCGGMLETGIGRSHNIALSTLKNFTLPGDASASKRYWKEDIIDPAVEVSSNGLITVPQTAGRGFQIKTDLIEKLTVRKQTLRAGVSSAAD
;
A
#
# COMPACT_ATOMS: atom_id res chain seq x y z
N MET A 1 22.97 2.24 14.76
CA MET A 1 22.57 0.83 14.62
C MET A 1 23.49 0.20 13.60
N LYS A 2 24.30 -0.75 14.00
CA LYS A 2 25.13 -1.55 13.08
C LYS A 2 24.30 -2.71 12.56
N ILE A 3 24.23 -2.87 11.24
CA ILE A 3 23.44 -3.93 10.61
C ILE A 3 24.28 -5.21 10.55
N GLU A 4 23.89 -6.23 11.32
CA GLU A 4 24.62 -7.49 11.46
C GLU A 4 24.17 -8.55 10.47
N ALA A 5 22.84 -8.61 10.23
CA ALA A 5 22.24 -9.56 9.31
C ALA A 5 20.92 -9.05 8.76
N ILE A 6 20.49 -9.59 7.62
CA ILE A 6 19.17 -9.40 7.02
C ILE A 6 18.58 -10.77 6.74
N THR A 7 17.44 -11.07 7.36
CA THR A 7 16.70 -12.31 7.10
C THR A 7 15.57 -12.05 6.14
N LEU A 8 15.57 -12.76 5.03
CA LEU A 8 14.48 -12.85 4.07
C LEU A 8 13.64 -14.07 4.42
N ARG A 9 12.31 -13.91 4.40
CA ARG A 9 11.38 -14.99 4.73
C ARG A 9 10.14 -14.88 3.86
N GLU A 10 9.88 -15.92 3.06
CA GLU A 10 8.64 -16.05 2.33
C GLU A 10 7.66 -16.88 3.17
N ILE A 11 6.46 -16.32 3.37
CA ILE A 11 5.34 -17.00 4.00
C ILE A 11 4.17 -17.12 3.02
N ARG A 12 3.26 -18.07 3.25
CA ARG A 12 2.02 -18.19 2.49
C ARG A 12 0.82 -18.07 3.41
N MET A 13 -0.13 -17.21 3.00
CA MET A 13 -1.34 -16.96 3.78
C MET A 13 -2.57 -16.97 2.86
N PRO A 14 -3.55 -17.87 3.08
CA PRO A 14 -4.81 -17.86 2.37
C PRO A 14 -5.65 -16.65 2.79
N LEU A 15 -6.31 -16.02 1.81
CA LEU A 15 -7.30 -14.98 2.07
C LEU A 15 -8.61 -15.60 2.56
N VAL A 16 -9.30 -14.92 3.48
CA VAL A 16 -10.65 -15.31 3.93
C VAL A 16 -11.65 -15.31 2.77
N HIS A 17 -11.50 -14.34 1.86
CA HIS A 17 -12.28 -14.21 0.64
C HIS A 17 -11.35 -13.89 -0.52
N PHE A 18 -11.67 -14.36 -1.71
CA PHE A 18 -10.91 -13.97 -2.90
C PHE A 18 -10.98 -12.46 -3.13
N PHE A 19 -9.93 -11.91 -3.73
CA PHE A 19 -9.87 -10.52 -4.16
C PHE A 19 -9.60 -10.46 -5.67
N GLU A 20 -10.55 -9.90 -6.43
CA GLU A 20 -10.46 -9.80 -7.88
C GLU A 20 -10.34 -8.35 -8.34
N THR A 21 -9.38 -8.11 -9.22
CA THR A 21 -9.11 -6.85 -9.89
C THR A 21 -9.38 -6.98 -11.38
N SER A 22 -9.09 -5.95 -12.17
CA SER A 22 -9.19 -6.01 -13.63
C SER A 22 -8.23 -7.01 -14.28
N PHE A 23 -7.11 -7.36 -13.61
CA PHE A 23 -6.04 -8.20 -14.13
C PHE A 23 -5.93 -9.59 -13.51
N GLY A 24 -6.74 -9.93 -12.50
CA GLY A 24 -6.70 -11.27 -11.92
C GLY A 24 -7.39 -11.44 -10.58
N ARG A 25 -7.48 -12.69 -10.12
CA ARG A 25 -8.09 -13.11 -8.86
C ARG A 25 -7.04 -13.72 -7.94
N THR A 26 -6.96 -13.22 -6.70
CA THR A 26 -6.06 -13.69 -5.65
C THR A 26 -6.86 -14.42 -4.58
N THR A 27 -6.45 -15.63 -4.22
CA THR A 27 -7.05 -16.44 -3.14
C THR A 27 -6.07 -16.72 -2.01
N GLU A 28 -4.78 -16.61 -2.29
CA GLU A 28 -3.67 -16.76 -1.35
C GLU A 28 -2.61 -15.72 -1.66
N ARG A 29 -1.87 -15.27 -0.65
CA ARG A 29 -0.73 -14.38 -0.83
C ARG A 29 0.57 -15.13 -0.52
N ARG A 30 1.53 -15.06 -1.43
CA ARG A 30 2.96 -15.18 -1.14
C ARG A 30 3.41 -13.83 -0.59
N ILE A 31 4.11 -13.82 0.52
CA ILE A 31 4.49 -12.60 1.22
C ILE A 31 5.96 -12.69 1.59
N LEU A 32 6.74 -11.69 1.19
CA LEU A 32 8.16 -11.60 1.55
C LEU A 32 8.31 -10.65 2.74
N LEU A 33 8.67 -11.22 3.87
CA LEU A 33 9.01 -10.50 5.09
C LEU A 33 10.53 -10.33 5.21
N LEU A 34 10.94 -9.19 5.74
CA LEU A 34 12.33 -8.88 6.04
C LEU A 34 12.49 -8.60 7.53
N THR A 35 13.54 -9.18 8.11
CA THR A 35 14.01 -8.81 9.45
C THR A 35 15.42 -8.24 9.33
N ILE A 36 15.63 -7.01 9.76
CA ILE A 36 16.96 -6.41 9.88
C ILE A 36 17.42 -6.59 11.33
N HIS A 37 18.52 -7.34 11.51
CA HIS A 37 19.16 -7.56 12.79
C HIS A 37 20.23 -6.50 12.97
N THR A 38 20.18 -5.80 14.09
CA THR A 38 21.15 -4.76 14.44
C THR A 38 21.86 -5.09 15.76
N ASP A 39 22.87 -4.30 16.12
CA ASP A 39 23.47 -4.30 17.45
C ASP A 39 22.53 -3.81 18.58
N GLY A 40 21.26 -3.63 18.26
CA GLY A 40 20.16 -3.24 19.13
C GLY A 40 18.86 -3.93 18.73
N PRO A 41 17.71 -3.21 18.64
CA PRO A 41 16.45 -3.83 18.30
C PRO A 41 16.39 -4.24 16.82
N GLU A 42 15.62 -5.30 16.55
CA GLU A 42 15.31 -5.73 15.19
C GLU A 42 14.23 -4.85 14.57
N GLY A 43 14.32 -4.65 13.25
CA GLY A 43 13.27 -4.03 12.48
C GLY A 43 12.62 -4.99 11.49
N TRP A 44 11.32 -4.83 11.28
CA TRP A 44 10.55 -5.68 10.39
C TRP A 44 9.96 -4.88 9.22
N GLY A 45 10.06 -5.45 8.03
CA GLY A 45 9.48 -4.93 6.80
C GLY A 45 8.72 -5.98 6.03
N GLU A 46 7.80 -5.54 5.19
CA GLU A 46 7.05 -6.37 4.27
C GLU A 46 7.19 -5.85 2.85
N CYS A 47 7.62 -6.72 1.93
CA CYS A 47 7.60 -6.45 0.50
C CYS A 47 6.21 -6.75 -0.05
N VAL A 48 5.58 -5.74 -0.62
CA VAL A 48 4.20 -5.84 -1.11
C VAL A 48 4.08 -6.32 -2.55
N ALA A 49 5.17 -6.76 -3.17
CA ALA A 49 5.16 -7.33 -4.51
C ALA A 49 4.16 -8.50 -4.61
N GLY A 50 3.57 -8.65 -5.77
CA GLY A 50 2.68 -9.77 -6.08
C GLY A 50 3.44 -11.07 -6.32
N GLU A 51 2.70 -12.17 -6.52
CA GLU A 51 3.26 -13.40 -7.06
C GLU A 51 3.70 -13.19 -8.51
N ASP A 52 2.83 -12.52 -9.29
CA ASP A 52 3.04 -12.18 -10.69
C ASP A 52 3.23 -10.66 -10.88
N PRO A 53 3.95 -10.23 -11.94
CA PRO A 53 4.21 -8.82 -12.24
C PRO A 53 3.04 -8.16 -13.00
N PHE A 54 1.78 -8.31 -12.51
CA PHE A 54 0.61 -7.76 -13.19
C PHE A 54 0.16 -6.41 -12.65
N TYR A 55 0.46 -6.12 -11.38
CA TYR A 55 0.24 -4.80 -10.80
C TYR A 55 1.43 -3.85 -11.03
N SER A 56 2.64 -4.37 -10.93
CA SER A 56 3.90 -3.66 -11.18
C SER A 56 4.91 -4.63 -11.77
N GLU A 57 6.07 -4.11 -12.18
CA GLU A 57 7.18 -4.90 -12.72
C GLU A 57 7.85 -5.84 -11.70
N GLU A 58 7.53 -5.70 -10.40
CA GLU A 58 8.11 -6.53 -9.34
C GLU A 58 7.21 -7.72 -8.98
N SER A 59 7.83 -8.88 -8.79
CA SER A 59 7.25 -10.06 -8.15
C SER A 59 8.04 -10.42 -6.89
N ILE A 60 7.49 -11.32 -6.06
CA ILE A 60 8.19 -11.84 -4.87
C ILE A 60 9.59 -12.36 -5.24
N ASP A 61 9.73 -13.10 -6.35
CA ASP A 61 10.99 -13.70 -6.75
C ASP A 61 11.99 -12.65 -7.26
N THR A 62 11.55 -11.66 -8.05
CA THR A 62 12.43 -10.57 -8.49
C THR A 62 12.84 -9.68 -7.32
N ALA A 63 11.93 -9.42 -6.37
CA ALA A 63 12.25 -8.67 -5.15
C ALA A 63 13.25 -9.42 -4.27
N TRP A 64 13.06 -10.73 -4.07
CA TRP A 64 14.02 -11.56 -3.34
C TRP A 64 15.42 -11.47 -3.95
N TYR A 65 15.52 -11.71 -5.26
CA TYR A 65 16.78 -11.64 -5.98
C TYR A 65 17.44 -10.27 -5.87
N ALA A 66 16.67 -9.20 -6.05
CA ALA A 66 17.18 -7.83 -5.96
C ALA A 66 17.71 -7.51 -4.54
N ILE A 67 17.00 -7.95 -3.50
CA ILE A 67 17.43 -7.75 -2.11
C ILE A 67 18.70 -8.53 -1.86
N GLU A 68 18.75 -9.81 -2.16
CA GLU A 68 19.87 -10.70 -1.90
C GLU A 68 21.16 -10.23 -2.60
N ARG A 69 21.05 -9.90 -3.90
CA ARG A 69 22.25 -9.67 -4.74
C ARG A 69 22.72 -8.23 -4.76
N TYR A 70 21.82 -7.26 -4.60
CA TYR A 70 22.14 -5.85 -4.86
C TYR A 70 21.84 -4.93 -3.68
N LEU A 71 20.77 -5.14 -2.94
CA LEU A 71 20.34 -4.20 -1.92
C LEU A 71 20.96 -4.52 -0.55
N ALA A 72 20.83 -5.75 -0.04
CA ALA A 72 21.35 -6.15 1.25
C ALA A 72 22.87 -5.94 1.39
N PRO A 73 23.71 -6.21 0.37
CA PRO A 73 25.15 -5.93 0.46
C PRO A 73 25.48 -4.45 0.73
N SER A 74 24.59 -3.53 0.41
CA SER A 74 24.78 -2.10 0.69
C SER A 74 24.67 -1.77 2.18
N PHE A 75 24.07 -2.64 2.99
CA PHE A 75 23.78 -2.42 4.40
C PHE A 75 24.62 -3.28 5.35
N LEU A 76 24.89 -4.52 4.97
CA LEU A 76 25.55 -5.49 5.83
C LEU A 76 26.92 -5.02 6.35
N GLY A 77 27.09 -5.06 7.67
CA GLY A 77 28.29 -4.60 8.37
C GLY A 77 28.42 -3.08 8.53
N LYS A 78 27.49 -2.29 7.95
CA LYS A 78 27.52 -0.84 8.06
C LYS A 78 26.70 -0.34 9.26
N SER A 79 27.05 0.85 9.75
CA SER A 79 26.28 1.58 10.77
C SER A 79 25.47 2.67 10.09
N ILE A 80 24.20 2.79 10.51
CA ILE A 80 23.28 3.86 10.09
C ILE A 80 22.70 4.52 11.33
N SER A 81 22.41 5.81 11.23
CA SER A 81 21.82 6.60 12.31
C SER A 81 20.31 6.67 12.21
N LYS A 82 19.79 6.70 10.98
CA LYS A 82 18.39 6.92 10.68
C LYS A 82 17.92 6.04 9.51
N GLY A 83 16.66 5.61 9.54
CA GLY A 83 16.02 4.90 8.43
C GLY A 83 16.02 5.73 7.11
N SER A 84 15.95 7.05 7.22
CA SER A 84 15.99 7.97 6.08
C SER A 84 17.32 8.03 5.31
N GLU A 85 18.38 7.35 5.78
CA GLU A 85 19.65 7.18 5.05
C GLU A 85 19.58 6.05 4.00
N ALA A 86 18.61 5.15 4.14
CA ALA A 86 18.48 3.98 3.29
C ALA A 86 18.32 4.28 1.79
N PRO A 87 17.54 5.28 1.34
CA PRO A 87 17.41 5.59 -0.08
C PRO A 87 18.73 5.89 -0.76
N GLU A 88 19.63 6.63 -0.11
CA GLU A 88 20.95 6.96 -0.65
C GLU A 88 21.81 5.70 -0.81
N MET A 89 21.79 4.81 0.18
CA MET A 89 22.54 3.55 0.14
C MET A 89 22.06 2.61 -0.98
N MET A 90 20.80 2.72 -1.38
CA MET A 90 20.17 1.95 -2.45
C MET A 90 20.15 2.67 -3.82
N ALA A 91 20.66 3.89 -3.90
CA ALA A 91 20.47 4.77 -5.07
C ALA A 91 21.03 4.19 -6.38
N ARG A 92 22.09 3.36 -6.33
CA ARG A 92 22.68 2.72 -7.52
C ARG A 92 21.77 1.71 -8.21
N VAL A 93 20.85 1.09 -7.45
CA VAL A 93 19.88 0.12 -7.98
C VAL A 93 18.68 0.87 -8.54
N ARG A 94 18.40 0.71 -9.82
CA ARG A 94 17.22 1.32 -10.46
C ARG A 94 16.00 0.42 -10.25
N GLY A 95 14.80 1.03 -10.13
CA GLY A 95 13.56 0.28 -9.91
C GLY A 95 13.55 -0.46 -8.57
N HIS A 96 12.94 -1.63 -8.53
CA HIS A 96 12.81 -2.50 -7.35
C HIS A 96 12.32 -1.74 -6.10
N ARG A 97 11.27 -0.93 -6.29
CA ARG A 97 10.77 -0.04 -5.24
C ARG A 97 10.15 -0.80 -4.08
N MET A 98 9.41 -1.87 -4.36
CA MET A 98 8.79 -2.68 -3.31
C MET A 98 9.83 -3.41 -2.47
N ALA A 99 10.89 -3.91 -3.12
CA ALA A 99 12.05 -4.48 -2.44
C ALA A 99 12.79 -3.44 -1.56
N LYS A 100 13.01 -2.23 -2.09
CA LYS A 100 13.61 -1.12 -1.35
C LYS A 100 12.74 -0.66 -0.20
N GLY A 101 11.43 -0.52 -0.43
CA GLY A 101 10.48 -0.12 0.60
C GLY A 101 10.46 -1.08 1.78
N ALA A 102 10.54 -2.38 1.52
CA ALA A 102 10.61 -3.37 2.59
C ALA A 102 11.85 -3.21 3.48
N LEU A 103 13.03 -2.97 2.87
CA LEU A 103 14.28 -2.70 3.61
C LEU A 103 14.21 -1.39 4.38
N GLU A 104 13.79 -0.31 3.73
CA GLU A 104 13.70 0.99 4.37
C GLU A 104 12.72 0.99 5.53
N ASN A 105 11.52 0.41 5.33
CA ASN A 105 10.51 0.32 6.38
C ASN A 105 11.01 -0.46 7.60
N ALA A 106 11.78 -1.53 7.39
CA ALA A 106 12.40 -2.27 8.48
C ALA A 106 13.43 -1.42 9.24
N LEU A 107 14.21 -0.58 8.56
CA LEU A 107 15.17 0.32 9.20
C LEU A 107 14.47 1.41 10.00
N TRP A 108 13.39 2.00 9.51
CA TRP A 108 12.59 2.95 10.25
C TRP A 108 11.95 2.32 11.50
N ASP A 109 11.51 1.07 11.40
CA ASP A 109 10.97 0.33 12.55
C ASP A 109 12.05 0.08 13.60
N ALA A 110 13.25 -0.39 13.20
CA ALA A 110 14.39 -0.55 14.11
C ALA A 110 14.77 0.77 14.79
N GLU A 111 14.85 1.87 14.03
CA GLU A 111 15.13 3.21 14.58
C GLU A 111 14.08 3.64 15.60
N ALA A 112 12.80 3.44 15.28
CA ALA A 112 11.69 3.82 16.16
C ALA A 112 11.73 3.05 17.48
N GLN A 113 12.08 1.75 17.44
CA GLN A 113 12.28 0.92 18.62
C GLN A 113 13.52 1.36 19.42
N ALA A 114 14.65 1.60 18.76
CA ALA A 114 15.88 2.06 19.42
C ALA A 114 15.68 3.41 20.13
N ARG A 115 14.89 4.30 19.55
CA ARG A 115 14.55 5.61 20.14
C ARG A 115 13.39 5.56 21.14
N GLN A 116 12.79 4.39 21.38
CA GLN A 116 11.61 4.21 22.23
C GLN A 116 10.47 5.17 21.86
N LYS A 117 10.26 5.36 20.54
CA LYS A 117 9.20 6.22 19.98
C LYS A 117 8.27 5.42 19.08
N PRO A 118 6.94 5.72 19.09
CA PRO A 118 6.06 5.18 18.07
C PRO A 118 6.53 5.58 16.67
N LEU A 119 6.47 4.66 15.72
CA LEU A 119 6.92 4.88 14.33
C LEU A 119 6.24 6.09 13.70
N TRP A 120 4.92 6.24 13.89
CA TRP A 120 4.18 7.36 13.34
C TRP A 120 4.69 8.74 13.83
N LYS A 121 5.13 8.84 15.10
CA LYS A 121 5.75 10.07 15.61
C LYS A 121 7.10 10.33 14.98
N LEU A 122 7.86 9.29 14.70
CA LEU A 122 9.15 9.41 14.04
C LEU A 122 8.99 9.90 12.59
N LEU A 123 7.92 9.50 11.92
CA LEU A 123 7.56 9.97 10.57
C LEU A 123 7.01 11.41 10.55
N GLY A 124 6.72 12.01 11.70
CA GLY A 124 6.13 13.36 11.80
C GLY A 124 4.60 13.36 11.79
N GLY A 125 3.97 12.21 12.04
CA GLY A 125 2.52 12.09 12.12
C GLY A 125 1.92 12.83 13.32
N SER A 126 0.65 13.22 13.23
CA SER A 126 -0.07 13.99 14.25
C SER A 126 -1.42 13.38 14.62
N GLN A 127 -2.00 12.53 13.78
CA GLN A 127 -3.32 11.95 14.00
C GLN A 127 -3.23 10.74 14.94
N LYS A 128 -4.15 10.64 15.91
CA LYS A 128 -4.25 9.52 16.85
C LYS A 128 -5.24 8.44 16.40
N GLU A 129 -6.09 8.80 15.47
CA GLU A 129 -7.05 7.93 14.78
C GLU A 129 -7.04 8.27 13.30
N ILE A 130 -7.15 7.27 12.46
CA ILE A 130 -7.17 7.45 11.01
C ILE A 130 -8.47 6.93 10.43
N PRO A 131 -9.11 7.64 9.47
CA PRO A 131 -10.32 7.18 8.82
C PRO A 131 -10.00 6.02 7.88
N CYS A 132 -10.87 5.00 7.91
CA CYS A 132 -10.71 3.79 7.14
C CYS A 132 -11.84 3.63 6.12
N GLY A 133 -11.46 3.38 4.88
CA GLY A 133 -12.31 2.89 3.82
C GLY A 133 -12.05 1.42 3.54
N VAL A 134 -12.76 0.89 2.58
CA VAL A 134 -12.59 -0.48 2.14
C VAL A 134 -12.60 -0.58 0.62
N SER A 135 -11.76 -1.47 0.10
CA SER A 135 -11.73 -1.83 -1.32
C SER A 135 -12.43 -3.18 -1.50
N ILE A 136 -13.44 -3.22 -2.38
CA ILE A 136 -14.18 -4.43 -2.72
C ILE A 136 -13.82 -4.82 -4.15
N GLY A 137 -13.28 -6.04 -4.30
CA GLY A 137 -12.97 -6.61 -5.60
C GLY A 137 -14.22 -6.91 -6.42
N ILE A 138 -14.04 -7.18 -7.72
CA ILE A 138 -15.10 -7.64 -8.60
C ILE A 138 -15.71 -8.91 -8.01
N GLN A 139 -17.03 -9.01 -8.03
CA GLN A 139 -17.78 -10.15 -7.52
C GLN A 139 -18.37 -10.98 -8.68
N ASN A 140 -18.90 -12.15 -8.37
CA ASN A 140 -19.51 -13.01 -9.41
C ASN A 140 -20.87 -12.46 -9.89
N SER A 141 -21.56 -11.62 -9.10
CA SER A 141 -22.79 -10.93 -9.49
C SER A 141 -22.93 -9.55 -8.83
N HIS A 142 -23.80 -8.71 -9.36
CA HIS A 142 -24.15 -7.40 -8.76
C HIS A 142 -24.76 -7.58 -7.36
N GLU A 143 -25.58 -8.59 -7.15
CA GLU A 143 -26.24 -8.89 -5.88
C GLU A 143 -25.18 -9.18 -4.80
N GLN A 144 -24.20 -10.04 -5.09
CA GLN A 144 -23.09 -10.33 -4.18
C GLN A 144 -22.27 -9.08 -3.84
N LEU A 145 -22.06 -8.18 -4.81
CA LEU A 145 -21.39 -6.91 -4.53
C LEU A 145 -22.22 -6.03 -3.60
N LEU A 146 -23.53 -5.91 -3.83
CA LEU A 146 -24.43 -5.11 -2.98
C LEU A 146 -24.50 -5.68 -1.54
N GLU A 147 -24.57 -7.00 -1.38
CA GLU A 147 -24.52 -7.66 -0.07
C GLU A 147 -23.20 -7.37 0.65
N LYS A 148 -22.06 -7.42 -0.06
CA LYS A 148 -20.77 -7.06 0.52
C LYS A 148 -20.68 -5.60 0.93
N ILE A 149 -21.19 -4.67 0.11
CA ILE A 149 -21.23 -3.25 0.44
C ILE A 149 -22.04 -3.05 1.74
N GLU A 150 -23.20 -3.68 1.85
CA GLU A 150 -24.04 -3.60 3.07
C GLU A 150 -23.30 -4.10 4.31
N ALA A 151 -22.62 -5.25 4.20
CA ALA A 151 -21.84 -5.82 5.29
C ALA A 151 -20.67 -4.90 5.71
N GLU A 152 -19.96 -4.28 4.75
CA GLU A 152 -18.86 -3.37 5.05
C GLU A 152 -19.35 -2.04 5.66
N LEU A 153 -20.48 -1.51 5.20
CA LEU A 153 -21.11 -0.34 5.82
C LEU A 153 -21.55 -0.64 7.25
N ALA A 154 -22.14 -1.82 7.49
CA ALA A 154 -22.52 -2.29 8.83
C ALA A 154 -21.27 -2.49 9.74
N ALA A 155 -20.13 -2.85 9.17
CA ALA A 155 -18.84 -2.95 9.87
C ALA A 155 -18.21 -1.58 10.20
N GLY A 156 -18.80 -0.47 9.71
CA GLY A 156 -18.40 0.89 10.04
C GLY A 156 -17.54 1.58 8.99
N TYR A 157 -17.17 0.94 7.87
CA TYR A 157 -16.33 1.57 6.86
C TYR A 157 -17.01 2.78 6.23
N ARG A 158 -16.28 3.90 6.14
CA ARG A 158 -16.84 5.20 5.70
C ARG A 158 -16.75 5.44 4.21
N ARG A 159 -15.78 4.83 3.53
CA ARG A 159 -15.61 4.93 2.09
C ARG A 159 -15.62 3.54 1.48
N ILE A 160 -16.47 3.35 0.48
CA ILE A 160 -16.54 2.13 -0.31
C ILE A 160 -15.83 2.38 -1.65
N LYS A 161 -14.78 1.59 -1.94
CA LYS A 161 -14.12 1.57 -3.25
C LYS A 161 -14.48 0.27 -3.97
N VAL A 162 -14.98 0.39 -5.19
CA VAL A 162 -15.41 -0.75 -6.01
C VAL A 162 -14.45 -0.88 -7.20
N LYS A 163 -13.91 -2.08 -7.40
CA LYS A 163 -13.14 -2.39 -8.61
C LYS A 163 -14.07 -2.43 -9.81
N CYS A 164 -13.65 -1.79 -10.90
CA CYS A 164 -14.42 -1.72 -12.13
C CYS A 164 -13.57 -2.04 -13.37
N LYS A 165 -14.24 -2.43 -14.44
CA LYS A 165 -13.67 -2.67 -15.76
C LYS A 165 -14.79 -2.53 -16.80
N PRO A 166 -14.49 -2.39 -18.09
CA PRO A 166 -15.51 -2.38 -19.13
C PRO A 166 -16.49 -3.55 -18.99
N GLY A 167 -17.79 -3.26 -18.96
CA GLY A 167 -18.86 -4.25 -18.75
C GLY A 167 -19.16 -4.61 -17.29
N TRP A 168 -18.36 -4.15 -16.34
CA TRP A 168 -18.60 -4.22 -14.90
C TRP A 168 -18.38 -2.82 -14.29
N ASP A 169 -19.26 -1.89 -14.65
CA ASP A 169 -19.09 -0.46 -14.36
C ASP A 169 -20.41 0.29 -14.19
N LEU A 170 -20.89 0.99 -15.19
CA LEU A 170 -22.00 1.97 -15.07
C LEU A 170 -23.27 1.40 -14.44
N GLU A 171 -23.66 0.18 -14.79
CA GLU A 171 -24.89 -0.44 -14.26
C GLU A 171 -24.78 -0.67 -12.74
N ILE A 172 -23.67 -1.23 -12.29
CA ILE A 172 -23.49 -1.50 -10.87
C ILE A 172 -23.37 -0.21 -10.04
N PHE A 173 -22.72 0.84 -10.56
CA PHE A 173 -22.67 2.13 -9.88
C PHE A 173 -24.05 2.78 -9.77
N GLY A 174 -24.91 2.58 -10.79
CA GLY A 174 -26.33 2.97 -10.72
C GLY A 174 -27.05 2.27 -9.56
N LYS A 175 -26.99 0.93 -9.51
CA LYS A 175 -27.61 0.12 -8.44
C LYS A 175 -27.09 0.50 -7.05
N ILE A 176 -25.80 0.81 -6.91
CA ILE A 176 -25.21 1.25 -5.63
C ILE A 176 -25.82 2.60 -5.22
N ARG A 177 -25.91 3.58 -6.14
CA ARG A 177 -26.47 4.91 -5.85
C ARG A 177 -27.96 4.87 -5.55
N ASP A 178 -28.71 4.01 -6.23
CA ASP A 178 -30.14 3.82 -5.94
C ASP A 178 -30.37 3.32 -4.51
N ARG A 179 -29.48 2.44 -4.01
CA ARG A 179 -29.59 1.87 -2.65
C ARG A 179 -28.95 2.73 -1.57
N TRP A 180 -27.81 3.38 -1.86
CA TRP A 180 -27.06 4.24 -0.92
C TRP A 180 -26.65 5.56 -1.60
N PRO A 181 -27.54 6.54 -1.67
CA PRO A 181 -27.28 7.80 -2.39
C PRO A 181 -26.08 8.58 -1.87
N GLU A 182 -25.82 8.54 -0.55
CA GLU A 182 -24.90 9.47 0.13
C GLU A 182 -23.55 8.86 0.58
N ILE A 183 -23.32 7.56 0.33
CA ILE A 183 -22.05 6.95 0.75
C ILE A 183 -20.88 7.55 -0.01
N LEU A 184 -19.71 7.66 0.64
CA LEU A 184 -18.47 7.97 -0.05
C LEU A 184 -18.09 6.80 -0.95
N LEU A 185 -18.31 6.92 -2.23
CA LEU A 185 -18.12 5.88 -3.24
C LEU A 185 -16.97 6.25 -4.17
N SER A 186 -16.10 5.31 -4.45
CA SER A 186 -14.97 5.43 -5.39
C SER A 186 -14.98 4.29 -6.39
N CYS A 187 -14.51 4.55 -7.60
CA CYS A 187 -14.23 3.57 -8.63
C CYS A 187 -12.72 3.36 -8.74
N ASP A 188 -12.28 2.10 -8.89
CA ASP A 188 -10.87 1.78 -9.16
C ASP A 188 -10.80 0.86 -10.38
N ALA A 189 -10.20 1.37 -11.43
CA ALA A 189 -10.17 0.73 -12.75
C ALA A 189 -8.90 -0.09 -12.99
N ASN A 190 -7.83 0.12 -12.23
CA ASN A 190 -6.53 -0.53 -12.45
C ASN A 190 -6.14 -0.58 -13.94
N SER A 191 -6.13 0.59 -14.59
CA SER A 191 -5.74 0.78 -16.00
C SER A 191 -6.62 0.05 -17.04
N ALA A 192 -7.88 -0.23 -16.72
CA ALA A 192 -8.75 -1.04 -17.60
C ALA A 192 -9.34 -0.29 -18.80
N TYR A 193 -9.16 1.04 -18.89
CA TYR A 193 -9.71 1.88 -19.96
C TYR A 193 -8.63 2.55 -20.80
N THR A 194 -9.05 3.11 -21.92
CA THR A 194 -8.23 3.94 -22.80
C THR A 194 -8.90 5.30 -23.04
N LEU A 195 -8.14 6.28 -23.54
CA LEU A 195 -8.71 7.60 -23.87
C LEU A 195 -9.78 7.53 -24.96
N LEU A 196 -9.81 6.48 -25.81
CA LEU A 196 -10.87 6.25 -26.79
C LEU A 196 -12.25 6.05 -26.13
N GLN A 197 -12.28 5.71 -24.85
CA GLN A 197 -13.49 5.50 -24.05
C GLN A 197 -13.89 6.72 -23.23
N VAL A 198 -13.39 7.92 -23.57
CA VAL A 198 -13.66 9.15 -22.81
C VAL A 198 -15.16 9.44 -22.66
N ASP A 199 -15.97 9.23 -23.69
CA ASP A 199 -17.42 9.44 -23.63
C ASP A 199 -18.13 8.42 -22.73
N HIS A 200 -17.56 7.23 -22.57
CA HIS A 200 -18.01 6.26 -21.59
C HIS A 200 -17.63 6.70 -20.17
N LEU A 201 -16.38 7.12 -19.95
CA LEU A 201 -15.87 7.58 -18.66
C LEU A 201 -16.60 8.84 -18.17
N LYS A 202 -17.01 9.76 -19.05
CA LYS A 202 -17.86 10.91 -18.68
C LYS A 202 -19.19 10.52 -18.02
N LYS A 203 -19.71 9.33 -18.32
CA LYS A 203 -20.96 8.85 -17.68
C LYS A 203 -20.82 8.56 -16.20
N PHE A 204 -19.58 8.40 -15.69
CA PHE A 204 -19.34 8.26 -14.25
C PHE A 204 -19.64 9.53 -13.47
N ASP A 205 -19.59 10.71 -14.09
CA ASP A 205 -19.87 12.00 -13.42
C ASP A 205 -21.29 12.07 -12.80
N ARG A 206 -22.24 11.27 -13.31
CA ARG A 206 -23.61 11.22 -12.77
C ARG A 206 -23.69 10.51 -11.41
N PHE A 207 -22.66 9.74 -11.03
CA PHE A 207 -22.70 8.95 -9.81
C PHE A 207 -22.11 9.68 -8.59
N ASN A 208 -21.68 10.93 -8.72
CA ASN A 208 -21.08 11.70 -7.62
C ASN A 208 -19.99 10.90 -6.88
N LEU A 209 -19.04 10.34 -7.62
CA LEU A 209 -17.94 9.59 -7.06
C LEU A 209 -16.93 10.52 -6.39
N LEU A 210 -16.36 10.08 -5.28
CA LEU A 210 -15.22 10.75 -4.65
C LEU A 210 -14.03 10.83 -5.62
N MET A 211 -13.78 9.73 -6.35
CA MET A 211 -12.71 9.63 -7.34
C MET A 211 -12.93 8.46 -8.31
N ILE A 212 -12.29 8.56 -9.48
CA ILE A 212 -11.99 7.44 -10.36
C ILE A 212 -10.48 7.21 -10.28
N GLU A 213 -10.06 6.05 -9.76
CA GLU A 213 -8.67 5.69 -9.55
C GLU A 213 -8.12 4.97 -10.78
N GLN A 214 -6.97 5.44 -11.26
CA GLN A 214 -6.14 4.90 -12.34
C GLN A 214 -6.96 4.34 -13.53
N PRO A 215 -7.75 5.18 -14.22
CA PRO A 215 -8.57 4.68 -15.33
C PRO A 215 -7.75 4.30 -16.57
N LEU A 216 -6.67 5.03 -16.88
CA LEU A 216 -5.84 4.80 -18.05
C LEU A 216 -4.55 4.06 -17.68
N TRP A 217 -3.61 3.96 -18.62
CA TRP A 217 -2.38 3.18 -18.48
C TRP A 217 -1.56 3.54 -17.23
N HIS A 218 -0.87 2.56 -16.68
CA HIS A 218 -0.26 2.62 -15.35
C HIS A 218 0.94 3.56 -15.21
N ASP A 219 1.55 4.03 -16.30
CA ASP A 219 2.70 4.95 -16.31
C ASP A 219 2.41 6.26 -17.06
N ASP A 220 1.12 6.52 -17.36
CA ASP A 220 0.71 7.68 -18.13
C ASP A 220 0.26 8.86 -17.26
N PHE A 221 0.77 10.04 -17.56
CA PHE A 221 0.29 11.32 -17.02
C PHE A 221 -0.41 12.17 -18.08
N TYR A 222 0.07 12.12 -19.31
CA TYR A 222 -0.38 13.00 -20.38
C TYR A 222 -1.84 12.76 -20.76
N PHE A 223 -2.23 11.51 -21.00
CA PHE A 223 -3.62 11.20 -21.33
C PHE A 223 -4.54 11.30 -20.12
N HIS A 224 -4.04 11.05 -18.90
CA HIS A 224 -4.81 11.35 -17.68
C HIS A 224 -5.10 12.85 -17.56
N ALA A 225 -4.17 13.74 -17.91
CA ALA A 225 -4.43 15.18 -17.91
C ALA A 225 -5.53 15.57 -18.92
N GLN A 226 -5.50 15.00 -20.11
CA GLN A 226 -6.55 15.21 -21.11
C GLN A 226 -7.91 14.67 -20.65
N LEU A 227 -7.93 13.53 -19.97
CA LEU A 227 -9.15 12.95 -19.41
C LEU A 227 -9.68 13.82 -18.26
N GLN A 228 -8.81 14.26 -17.33
CA GLN A 228 -9.25 15.07 -16.19
C GLN A 228 -9.89 16.41 -16.61
N GLN A 229 -9.44 17.00 -17.70
CA GLN A 229 -10.04 18.21 -18.27
C GLN A 229 -11.49 17.98 -18.74
N GLN A 230 -11.86 16.76 -19.03
CA GLN A 230 -13.17 16.40 -19.58
C GLN A 230 -14.11 15.79 -18.52
N LEU A 231 -13.62 15.51 -17.31
CA LEU A 231 -14.38 14.92 -16.20
C LEU A 231 -14.58 15.93 -15.08
N LYS A 232 -15.78 15.92 -14.49
CA LYS A 232 -16.07 16.61 -13.23
C LYS A 232 -15.48 15.82 -12.05
N THR A 233 -15.65 14.50 -12.07
CA THR A 233 -15.11 13.59 -11.07
C THR A 233 -13.58 13.68 -11.03
N SER A 234 -13.02 13.74 -9.83
CA SER A 234 -11.57 13.76 -9.64
C SER A 234 -10.94 12.45 -10.08
N LEU A 235 -9.90 12.52 -10.89
CA LEU A 235 -9.02 11.38 -11.10
C LEU A 235 -8.06 11.24 -9.92
N CYS A 236 -7.82 10.01 -9.52
CA CYS A 236 -6.81 9.61 -8.56
C CYS A 236 -5.74 8.78 -9.27
N LEU A 237 -4.47 9.14 -9.12
CA LEU A 237 -3.38 8.31 -9.62
C LEU A 237 -2.87 7.38 -8.52
N ASP A 238 -2.72 6.11 -8.87
CA ASP A 238 -2.18 5.01 -8.07
C ASP A 238 -0.90 4.48 -8.72
N GLU A 239 -1.02 3.57 -9.67
CA GLU A 239 0.08 2.87 -10.32
C GLU A 239 1.11 3.82 -10.94
N ALA A 240 0.67 4.96 -11.47
CA ALA A 240 1.55 5.94 -12.12
C ALA A 240 2.48 6.69 -11.15
N ILE A 241 2.16 6.74 -9.85
CA ILE A 241 2.95 7.49 -8.87
C ILE A 241 3.96 6.59 -8.17
N HIS A 242 5.21 6.62 -8.61
CA HIS A 242 6.32 5.87 -8.01
C HIS A 242 7.28 6.74 -7.21
N THR A 243 7.32 8.04 -7.50
CA THR A 243 8.27 8.99 -6.89
C THR A 243 7.63 10.35 -6.65
N ALA A 244 8.29 11.16 -5.84
CA ALA A 244 7.95 12.57 -5.66
C ALA A 244 8.01 13.35 -6.99
N ARG A 245 8.91 12.95 -7.92
CA ARG A 245 8.99 13.55 -9.27
C ARG A 245 7.75 13.23 -10.10
N ASP A 246 7.25 12.00 -10.00
CA ASP A 246 6.02 11.60 -10.70
C ASP A 246 4.83 12.39 -10.17
N ALA A 247 4.73 12.53 -8.83
CA ALA A 247 3.69 13.34 -8.21
C ALA A 247 3.76 14.82 -8.66
N GLN A 248 4.96 15.40 -8.69
CA GLN A 248 5.16 16.76 -9.17
C GLN A 248 4.74 16.91 -10.64
N ALA A 249 5.19 16.00 -11.52
CA ALA A 249 4.83 16.02 -12.93
C ALA A 249 3.32 15.85 -13.16
N ALA A 250 2.69 14.90 -12.45
CA ALA A 250 1.25 14.67 -12.54
C ALA A 250 0.43 15.91 -12.12
N ILE A 251 0.87 16.58 -11.04
CA ILE A 251 0.21 17.80 -10.54
C ILE A 251 0.38 18.95 -11.55
N GLU A 252 1.60 19.18 -12.05
CA GLU A 252 1.89 20.26 -13.00
C GLU A 252 1.14 20.09 -14.33
N LEU A 253 0.97 18.85 -14.79
CA LEU A 253 0.20 18.52 -15.98
C LEU A 253 -1.32 18.59 -15.73
N GLY A 254 -1.77 18.57 -14.48
CA GLY A 254 -3.19 18.47 -14.14
C GLY A 254 -3.77 17.08 -14.39
N SER A 255 -2.95 16.02 -14.27
CA SER A 255 -3.33 14.65 -14.52
C SER A 255 -4.27 14.06 -13.47
N CYS A 256 -4.27 14.62 -12.27
CA CYS A 256 -5.10 14.17 -11.16
C CYS A 256 -5.43 15.29 -10.19
N ARG A 257 -6.45 15.04 -9.36
CA ARG A 257 -6.82 15.89 -8.23
C ARG A 257 -6.70 15.17 -6.88
N ILE A 258 -6.30 13.91 -6.90
CA ILE A 258 -6.09 13.04 -5.73
C ILE A 258 -4.91 12.13 -6.03
N ILE A 259 -4.10 11.80 -5.01
CA ILE A 259 -3.02 10.82 -5.14
C ILE A 259 -3.21 9.72 -4.09
N ASN A 260 -3.13 8.47 -4.56
CA ASN A 260 -2.99 7.29 -3.72
C ASN A 260 -1.50 7.05 -3.42
N ILE A 261 -1.11 7.05 -2.15
CA ILE A 261 0.25 6.73 -1.72
C ILE A 261 0.25 5.31 -1.14
N LYS A 262 1.04 4.42 -1.73
CA LYS A 262 1.31 3.08 -1.20
C LYS A 262 2.79 3.00 -0.82
N VAL A 263 3.08 2.82 0.48
CA VAL A 263 4.45 2.86 1.02
C VAL A 263 5.42 1.98 0.23
N GLY A 264 5.03 0.74 -0.04
CA GLY A 264 5.88 -0.20 -0.77
C GLY A 264 6.08 0.18 -2.24
N ARG A 265 5.00 0.59 -2.94
CA ARG A 265 5.08 0.97 -4.35
C ARG A 265 6.03 2.15 -4.59
N VAL A 266 6.02 3.15 -3.72
CA VAL A 266 6.90 4.31 -3.87
C VAL A 266 8.32 4.08 -3.35
N GLY A 267 8.60 2.95 -2.68
CA GLY A 267 9.95 2.57 -2.27
C GLY A 267 10.29 2.86 -0.81
N GLY A 268 9.28 3.09 0.05
CA GLY A 268 9.44 3.26 1.49
C GLY A 268 8.92 4.59 2.02
N PHE A 269 9.15 4.83 3.30
CA PHE A 269 8.63 6.01 4.00
C PHE A 269 9.22 7.32 3.51
N SER A 270 10.51 7.39 3.21
CA SER A 270 11.15 8.63 2.78
C SER A 270 10.52 9.17 1.50
N GLU A 271 10.31 8.31 0.51
CA GLU A 271 9.66 8.70 -0.74
C GLU A 271 8.17 8.97 -0.54
N ALA A 272 7.48 8.17 0.28
CA ALA A 272 6.07 8.39 0.62
C ALA A 272 5.85 9.76 1.29
N ILE A 273 6.73 10.17 2.20
CA ILE A 273 6.71 11.50 2.84
C ILE A 273 7.00 12.60 1.80
N ALA A 274 7.93 12.38 0.88
CA ALA A 274 8.23 13.35 -0.18
C ALA A 274 7.03 13.55 -1.12
N VAL A 275 6.34 12.47 -1.53
CA VAL A 275 5.09 12.54 -2.31
C VAL A 275 4.00 13.29 -1.53
N HIS A 276 3.80 12.94 -0.24
CA HIS A 276 2.85 13.61 0.65
C HIS A 276 3.11 15.12 0.72
N ASN A 277 4.36 15.54 0.93
CA ASN A 277 4.72 16.96 1.09
C ASN A 277 4.51 17.76 -0.20
N ILE A 278 4.81 17.16 -1.37
CA ILE A 278 4.53 17.79 -2.66
C ILE A 278 3.02 17.93 -2.87
N ALA A 279 2.23 16.91 -2.58
CA ALA A 279 0.79 16.95 -2.68
C ALA A 279 0.19 18.00 -1.72
N GLU A 280 0.63 18.05 -0.45
CA GLU A 280 0.20 19.04 0.54
C GLU A 280 0.48 20.47 0.06
N LYS A 281 1.71 20.74 -0.42
CA LYS A 281 2.09 22.05 -0.95
C LYS A 281 1.19 22.54 -2.09
N ASN A 282 0.67 21.60 -2.89
CA ASN A 282 -0.20 21.88 -4.03
C ASN A 282 -1.69 21.71 -3.71
N SER A 283 -2.09 21.51 -2.44
CA SER A 283 -3.46 21.31 -2.01
C SER A 283 -4.16 20.09 -2.68
N ILE A 284 -3.38 19.07 -3.01
CA ILE A 284 -3.87 17.81 -3.54
C ILE A 284 -4.04 16.84 -2.37
N PRO A 285 -5.27 16.41 -2.02
CA PRO A 285 -5.49 15.45 -0.95
C PRO A 285 -4.90 14.09 -1.30
N VAL A 286 -4.41 13.38 -0.26
CA VAL A 286 -3.88 12.04 -0.42
C VAL A 286 -4.58 11.04 0.48
N TRP A 287 -4.45 9.77 0.16
CA TRP A 287 -4.87 8.65 0.99
C TRP A 287 -3.91 7.47 0.83
N CYS A 288 -3.92 6.56 1.80
CA CYS A 288 -3.04 5.40 1.81
C CYS A 288 -3.77 4.18 1.25
N GLY A 289 -3.33 3.70 0.09
CA GLY A 289 -3.81 2.46 -0.51
C GLY A 289 -3.20 1.22 0.14
N GLY A 290 -3.87 0.08 0.02
CA GLY A 290 -3.42 -1.22 0.49
C GLY A 290 -2.96 -2.14 -0.65
N MET A 291 -2.13 -3.13 -0.29
CA MET A 291 -1.60 -4.18 -1.17
C MET A 291 -1.87 -5.58 -0.62
N LEU A 292 -2.96 -5.76 0.13
CA LEU A 292 -3.29 -6.99 0.86
C LEU A 292 -2.17 -7.40 1.85
N GLU A 293 -1.64 -6.41 2.55
CA GLU A 293 -0.55 -6.61 3.52
C GLU A 293 -1.01 -7.45 4.73
N THR A 294 -0.04 -8.10 5.36
CA THR A 294 -0.19 -8.59 6.73
C THR A 294 -0.20 -7.43 7.72
N GLY A 295 -0.34 -7.73 8.99
CA GLY A 295 -0.26 -6.72 10.03
C GLY A 295 1.07 -5.95 10.06
N ILE A 296 2.18 -6.51 9.55
CA ILE A 296 3.46 -5.80 9.46
C ILE A 296 3.34 -4.65 8.46
N GLY A 297 3.04 -4.91 7.19
CA GLY A 297 2.88 -3.85 6.19
C GLY A 297 1.73 -2.91 6.52
N ARG A 298 0.65 -3.44 7.10
CA ARG A 298 -0.49 -2.63 7.55
C ARG A 298 -0.13 -1.67 8.67
N SER A 299 0.75 -2.06 9.60
CA SER A 299 1.26 -1.16 10.64
C SER A 299 2.03 0.03 10.05
N HIS A 300 2.76 -0.20 8.96
CA HIS A 300 3.44 0.85 8.21
C HIS A 300 2.45 1.81 7.54
N ASN A 301 1.39 1.27 6.91
CA ASN A 301 0.33 2.08 6.31
C ASN A 301 -0.41 2.92 7.36
N ILE A 302 -0.69 2.37 8.54
CA ILE A 302 -1.29 3.11 9.66
C ILE A 302 -0.36 4.24 10.09
N ALA A 303 0.93 3.97 10.27
CA ALA A 303 1.88 5.00 10.68
C ALA A 303 1.98 6.14 9.66
N LEU A 304 2.06 5.83 8.36
CA LEU A 304 2.08 6.84 7.30
C LEU A 304 0.80 7.67 7.25
N SER A 305 -0.36 7.03 7.41
CA SER A 305 -1.67 7.69 7.33
C SER A 305 -1.91 8.73 8.43
N THR A 306 -1.02 8.83 9.44
CA THR A 306 -1.08 9.86 10.47
C THR A 306 -0.55 11.23 10.05
N LEU A 307 0.10 11.33 8.88
CA LEU A 307 0.55 12.59 8.33
C LEU A 307 -0.64 13.48 7.92
N LYS A 308 -0.44 14.80 8.01
CA LYS A 308 -1.52 15.78 7.97
C LYS A 308 -2.38 15.74 6.72
N ASN A 309 -1.77 15.54 5.54
CA ASN A 309 -2.50 15.59 4.26
C ASN A 309 -3.19 14.26 3.88
N PHE A 310 -3.08 13.21 4.70
CA PHE A 310 -3.92 12.01 4.56
C PHE A 310 -5.34 12.32 5.05
N THR A 311 -6.08 13.06 4.24
CA THR A 311 -7.41 13.59 4.57
C THR A 311 -8.56 12.71 4.10
N LEU A 312 -8.28 11.75 3.24
CA LEU A 312 -9.28 10.81 2.71
C LEU A 312 -9.13 9.43 3.39
N PRO A 313 -10.24 8.67 3.58
CA PRO A 313 -10.19 7.35 4.20
C PRO A 313 -9.29 6.38 3.42
N GLY A 314 -8.31 5.78 4.10
CA GLY A 314 -7.35 4.83 3.53
C GLY A 314 -7.87 3.39 3.45
N ASP A 315 -7.07 2.48 2.87
CA ASP A 315 -7.38 1.05 2.74
C ASP A 315 -6.73 0.17 3.83
N ALA A 316 -6.29 0.76 4.96
CA ALA A 316 -5.76 0.01 6.11
C ALA A 316 -6.91 -0.69 6.86
N SER A 317 -7.52 -1.68 6.23
CA SER A 317 -8.69 -2.41 6.74
C SER A 317 -8.36 -3.29 7.95
N ALA A 318 -9.39 -3.76 8.68
CA ALA A 318 -9.23 -4.72 9.77
C ALA A 318 -8.55 -6.02 9.32
N SER A 319 -7.71 -6.60 10.17
CA SER A 319 -6.97 -7.85 9.88
C SER A 319 -7.90 -9.00 9.47
N LYS A 320 -9.01 -9.18 10.20
CA LYS A 320 -10.02 -10.23 9.96
C LYS A 320 -10.66 -10.19 8.57
N ARG A 321 -10.52 -9.07 7.85
CA ARG A 321 -11.06 -8.93 6.50
C ARG A 321 -10.27 -9.76 5.48
N TYR A 322 -8.97 -9.94 5.74
CA TYR A 322 -8.06 -10.67 4.85
C TYR A 322 -7.59 -11.99 5.41
N TRP A 323 -7.36 -12.05 6.74
CA TRP A 323 -6.69 -13.16 7.39
C TRP A 323 -7.58 -13.81 8.46
N LYS A 324 -7.60 -15.15 8.49
CA LYS A 324 -8.21 -15.88 9.61
C LYS A 324 -7.47 -15.60 10.91
N GLU A 325 -6.14 -15.51 10.84
CA GLU A 325 -5.26 -15.08 11.90
C GLU A 325 -4.13 -14.23 11.29
N ASP A 326 -3.90 -13.05 11.85
CA ASP A 326 -2.80 -12.17 11.42
C ASP A 326 -1.51 -12.50 12.19
N ILE A 327 -0.37 -12.17 11.61
CA ILE A 327 0.97 -12.43 12.18
C ILE A 327 1.41 -11.37 13.20
N ILE A 328 0.52 -10.46 13.59
CA ILE A 328 0.74 -9.47 14.65
C ILE A 328 -0.25 -9.64 15.80
N ASP A 329 0.08 -9.05 16.95
CA ASP A 329 -0.79 -8.95 18.13
C ASP A 329 -0.70 -7.54 18.77
N PRO A 330 -1.86 -6.88 19.08
CA PRO A 330 -3.21 -7.25 18.68
C PRO A 330 -3.42 -7.16 17.17
N ALA A 331 -4.43 -7.83 16.64
CA ALA A 331 -4.86 -7.65 15.26
C ALA A 331 -5.37 -6.21 15.04
N VAL A 332 -5.22 -5.68 13.82
CA VAL A 332 -5.79 -4.37 13.47
C VAL A 332 -7.31 -4.46 13.43
N GLU A 333 -7.97 -3.55 14.12
CA GLU A 333 -9.42 -3.43 14.17
C GLU A 333 -9.89 -2.08 13.62
N VAL A 334 -11.08 -2.07 13.06
CA VAL A 334 -11.80 -0.87 12.63
C VAL A 334 -13.00 -0.69 13.54
N SER A 335 -13.16 0.48 14.14
CA SER A 335 -14.29 0.81 15.00
C SER A 335 -15.59 0.93 14.20
N SER A 336 -16.75 0.89 14.89
CA SER A 336 -18.07 1.13 14.28
C SER A 336 -18.18 2.50 13.59
N ASN A 337 -17.28 3.42 13.91
CA ASN A 337 -17.20 4.74 13.28
C ASN A 337 -16.20 4.78 12.11
N GLY A 338 -15.67 3.64 11.68
CA GLY A 338 -14.73 3.54 10.56
C GLY A 338 -13.36 4.16 10.83
N LEU A 339 -12.89 4.09 12.08
CA LEU A 339 -11.60 4.60 12.51
C LEU A 339 -10.69 3.46 12.98
N ILE A 340 -9.40 3.62 12.73
CA ILE A 340 -8.35 2.80 13.33
C ILE A 340 -7.62 3.65 14.36
N THR A 341 -7.54 3.17 15.60
CA THR A 341 -6.74 3.80 16.65
C THR A 341 -5.26 3.55 16.38
N VAL A 342 -4.47 4.61 16.35
CA VAL A 342 -3.03 4.55 16.06
C VAL A 342 -2.29 4.07 17.31
N PRO A 343 -1.43 3.03 17.19
CA PRO A 343 -0.67 2.50 18.33
C PRO A 343 0.24 3.53 18.96
N GLN A 344 0.33 3.53 20.30
CA GLN A 344 1.14 4.48 21.06
C GLN A 344 2.47 3.91 21.58
N THR A 345 2.69 2.60 21.41
CA THR A 345 3.92 1.90 21.80
C THR A 345 5.06 2.17 20.82
N ALA A 346 6.30 1.96 21.27
CA ALA A 346 7.49 2.16 20.43
C ALA A 346 7.52 1.24 19.19
N GLY A 347 8.21 1.67 18.14
CA GLY A 347 8.28 0.95 16.88
C GLY A 347 6.94 0.99 16.12
N ARG A 348 6.64 -0.06 15.37
CA ARG A 348 5.40 -0.26 14.61
C ARG A 348 4.13 -0.36 15.46
N GLY A 349 4.29 -0.53 16.79
CA GLY A 349 3.17 -0.51 17.72
C GLY A 349 2.44 -1.85 17.93
N PHE A 350 2.89 -2.92 17.29
CA PHE A 350 2.34 -4.27 17.37
C PHE A 350 3.44 -5.28 17.66
N GLN A 351 3.10 -6.33 18.39
CA GLN A 351 4.02 -7.48 18.59
C GLN A 351 3.95 -8.41 17.37
N ILE A 352 5.06 -9.06 17.07
CA ILE A 352 5.14 -10.04 15.99
C ILE A 352 4.94 -11.44 16.55
N LYS A 353 4.05 -12.22 15.94
CA LYS A 353 3.84 -13.64 16.25
C LYS A 353 4.88 -14.50 15.55
N THR A 354 6.10 -14.51 16.05
CA THR A 354 7.24 -15.20 15.43
C THR A 354 6.99 -16.69 15.22
N ASP A 355 6.33 -17.37 16.18
CA ASP A 355 6.00 -18.78 16.06
C ASP A 355 5.03 -19.07 14.92
N LEU A 356 4.07 -18.19 14.69
CA LEU A 356 3.15 -18.30 13.56
C LEU A 356 3.88 -18.07 12.24
N ILE A 357 4.73 -17.06 12.18
CA ILE A 357 5.55 -16.78 11.00
C ILE A 357 6.44 -18.00 10.66
N GLU A 358 7.10 -18.62 11.64
CA GLU A 358 7.93 -19.83 11.39
C GLU A 358 7.08 -20.97 10.80
N LYS A 359 5.87 -21.21 11.32
CA LYS A 359 4.95 -22.22 10.79
C LYS A 359 4.49 -21.95 9.35
N LEU A 360 4.35 -20.68 8.97
CA LEU A 360 3.90 -20.26 7.64
C LEU A 360 5.05 -20.11 6.65
N THR A 361 6.31 -20.22 7.12
CA THR A 361 7.52 -20.01 6.31
C THR A 361 7.73 -21.16 5.33
N VAL A 362 7.83 -20.84 4.06
CA VAL A 362 8.13 -21.79 2.97
C VAL A 362 9.55 -21.63 2.42
N ARG A 363 10.16 -20.44 2.61
CA ARG A 363 11.54 -20.15 2.21
C ARG A 363 12.14 -19.15 3.19
N LYS A 364 13.40 -19.36 3.59
CA LYS A 364 14.13 -18.51 4.53
C LYS A 364 15.60 -18.45 4.18
N GLN A 365 16.18 -17.26 4.27
CA GLN A 365 17.62 -17.05 4.09
C GLN A 365 18.08 -15.90 4.97
N THR A 366 19.22 -16.06 5.63
CA THR A 366 19.84 -15.00 6.42
C THR A 366 21.16 -14.59 5.77
N LEU A 367 21.25 -13.35 5.36
CA LEU A 367 22.43 -12.73 4.77
C LEU A 367 23.27 -12.07 5.87
N ARG A 368 24.60 -12.28 5.84
CA ARG A 368 25.56 -11.73 6.81
C ARG A 368 26.73 -11.07 6.13
N ALA A 369 27.36 -10.09 6.79
CA ALA A 369 28.60 -9.48 6.30
C ALA A 369 29.71 -10.53 6.19
N GLY A 370 30.45 -10.52 5.08
CA GLY A 370 31.63 -11.39 4.89
C GLY A 370 31.35 -12.84 4.47
N VAL A 371 30.08 -13.24 4.33
CA VAL A 371 29.71 -14.52 3.73
C VAL A 371 29.30 -14.25 2.29
N SER A 372 30.25 -14.39 1.37
CA SER A 372 29.93 -14.47 -0.07
C SER A 372 29.00 -15.67 -0.24
N SER A 373 27.79 -15.47 -0.78
CA SER A 373 27.04 -16.58 -1.35
C SER A 373 27.87 -17.07 -2.55
N ALA A 374 28.72 -18.07 -2.33
CA ALA A 374 29.27 -18.81 -3.44
C ALA A 374 28.09 -19.43 -4.18
N ALA A 375 27.80 -18.92 -5.34
CA ALA A 375 27.00 -19.64 -6.32
C ALA A 375 27.94 -20.72 -6.89
N ASP A 376 27.73 -21.96 -6.47
CA ASP A 376 28.07 -23.11 -7.28
C ASP A 376 27.05 -23.30 -8.40
#